data_616c52651021d16c687b0d642636d1ab
#
_entry.id   616c52651021d16c687b0d642636d1ab
#
_cell.length_a   1.000
_cell.length_b   1.000
_cell.length_c   1.000
_cell.angle_alpha   90.00
_cell.angle_beta   90.00
_cell.angle_gamma   90.00
#
_symmetry.space_group_name_H-M   'P 1'
#
loop_
_entity.id
_entity.type
_entity.pdbx_description
1 polymer ?
#
loop_
_entity_poly.entity_id
_entity_poly.type
_entity_poly.pdbx_seq_one_letter_code
_entity_poly.pdbx_strand_id
1 'polypeptide(L)'
;MDRASRFTRLAGGISIGSIRTTAGTLSGVFIDAYDGQPVLVSNWHVFEGAPGITPIIQPGVVDGGSHPGDIVGKLKRYVALRGGEFPPWKRILCALFGWLLGDWCTSNGVNLVDAACASFEPCAPREIAYGVYLDDGSIILPAYTHPGDNVAGCMAWKCGRTTGVTIGRILSDRATLKVWYGDRYAIFADQIIVEGESGPGDSGSPVFLMRGDRPSSDDALIGLLFAGSGGLYVVCKWKHVRSMLGVEWPGKL
;
A
#
# COMPACT_ATOMS: atom_id res chain seq x y z
N MET A 1 9.52 11.14 -15.41
CA MET A 1 8.97 12.27 -14.61
C MET A 1 9.59 12.27 -13.21
N ASP A 2 9.66 13.42 -12.54
CA ASP A 2 10.09 13.47 -11.12
C ASP A 2 8.88 13.23 -10.21
N ARG A 3 8.78 12.01 -9.67
CA ARG A 3 7.66 11.56 -8.82
C ARG A 3 7.74 12.06 -7.38
N ALA A 4 8.88 12.63 -6.98
CA ALA A 4 9.10 13.25 -5.69
C ALA A 4 8.66 14.72 -5.65
N SER A 5 8.35 15.32 -6.79
CA SER A 5 7.95 16.72 -6.90
C SER A 5 6.52 16.97 -6.39
N ARG A 6 6.17 18.25 -6.32
CA ARG A 6 4.82 18.72 -5.94
C ARG A 6 3.90 18.64 -7.17
N PHE A 7 2.78 17.96 -7.03
CA PHE A 7 1.78 17.77 -8.10
C PHE A 7 0.50 18.56 -7.83
N THR A 8 -0.01 19.23 -8.83
CA THR A 8 -1.35 19.86 -8.79
C THR A 8 -2.46 18.83 -8.99
N ARG A 9 -2.20 17.77 -9.77
CA ARG A 9 -3.13 16.68 -10.01
C ARG A 9 -2.63 15.41 -9.32
N LEU A 10 -3.38 14.90 -8.35
CA LEU A 10 -3.02 13.72 -7.56
C LEU A 10 -3.54 12.44 -8.23
N ALA A 11 -2.63 11.56 -8.60
CA ALA A 11 -2.88 10.21 -9.09
C ALA A 11 -1.86 9.23 -8.50
N GLY A 12 -2.04 7.94 -8.66
CA GLY A 12 -1.13 6.95 -8.12
C GLY A 12 0.30 7.07 -8.64
N GLY A 13 1.28 6.57 -7.88
CA GLY A 13 2.69 6.51 -8.27
C GLY A 13 3.52 7.73 -7.92
N ILE A 14 3.03 8.68 -7.14
CA ILE A 14 3.74 9.89 -6.71
C ILE A 14 4.03 9.85 -5.20
N SER A 15 4.97 10.70 -4.76
CA SER A 15 5.32 10.86 -3.35
C SER A 15 4.13 11.35 -2.52
N ILE A 16 3.94 10.72 -1.36
CA ILE A 16 2.97 11.12 -0.33
C ILE A 16 3.44 10.63 1.03
N GLY A 17 2.96 11.22 2.10
CA GLY A 17 3.22 10.73 3.46
C GLY A 17 2.43 11.49 4.52
N SER A 18 2.46 11.00 5.76
CA SER A 18 2.04 11.81 6.89
C SER A 18 3.16 12.76 7.28
N ILE A 19 2.85 13.80 8.05
CA ILE A 19 3.87 14.70 8.61
C ILE A 19 4.80 13.99 9.62
N ARG A 20 4.52 12.75 9.98
CA ARG A 20 5.28 11.94 10.96
C ARG A 20 6.21 10.93 10.32
N THR A 21 6.02 10.64 9.03
CA THR A 21 6.78 9.65 8.26
C THR A 21 7.69 10.32 7.24
N THR A 22 8.53 9.55 6.59
CA THR A 22 9.44 10.09 5.56
C THR A 22 8.70 10.38 4.25
N ALA A 23 8.50 9.38 3.45
CA ALA A 23 7.69 9.39 2.24
C ALA A 23 7.42 7.95 1.79
N GLY A 24 6.32 7.76 1.10
CA GLY A 24 5.97 6.57 0.35
C GLY A 24 5.26 6.94 -0.94
N THR A 25 4.53 6.01 -1.50
CA THR A 25 3.82 6.15 -2.76
C THR A 25 2.32 6.28 -2.53
N LEU A 26 1.68 7.24 -3.17
CA LEU A 26 0.23 7.27 -3.31
C LEU A 26 -0.20 6.10 -4.21
N SER A 27 -1.01 5.18 -3.67
CA SER A 27 -1.54 4.06 -4.47
C SER A 27 -2.49 4.57 -5.56
N GLY A 28 -3.23 5.60 -5.26
CA GLY A 28 -4.20 6.24 -6.13
C GLY A 28 -5.29 6.93 -5.36
N VAL A 29 -6.24 7.46 -6.10
CA VAL A 29 -7.52 7.94 -5.58
C VAL A 29 -8.53 6.84 -5.72
N PHE A 30 -9.15 6.45 -4.62
CA PHE A 30 -10.15 5.39 -4.52
C PHE A 30 -11.49 5.99 -4.10
N ILE A 31 -12.54 5.22 -4.17
CA ILE A 31 -13.85 5.59 -3.65
C ILE A 31 -14.04 4.94 -2.28
N ASP A 32 -14.40 5.72 -1.30
CA ASP A 32 -14.77 5.21 0.02
C ASP A 32 -16.10 4.45 -0.08
N ALA A 33 -16.12 3.19 0.31
CA ALA A 33 -17.32 2.35 0.23
C ALA A 33 -18.43 2.75 1.23
N TYR A 34 -18.11 3.59 2.23
CA TYR A 34 -19.08 3.99 3.26
C TYR A 34 -19.81 5.29 2.93
N ASP A 35 -19.15 6.25 2.29
CA ASP A 35 -19.74 7.57 2.01
C ASP A 35 -19.64 8.00 0.54
N GLY A 36 -19.03 7.16 -0.32
CA GLY A 36 -18.88 7.44 -1.74
C GLY A 36 -17.88 8.54 -2.09
N GLN A 37 -17.17 9.10 -1.11
CA GLN A 37 -16.22 10.19 -1.34
C GLN A 37 -14.87 9.69 -1.86
N PRO A 38 -14.13 10.49 -2.63
CA PRO A 38 -12.78 10.15 -3.01
C PRO A 38 -11.86 10.13 -1.79
N VAL A 39 -11.00 9.11 -1.71
CA VAL A 39 -9.97 8.96 -0.67
C VAL A 39 -8.62 8.64 -1.28
N LEU A 40 -7.57 9.17 -0.67
CA LEU A 40 -6.18 8.88 -0.99
C LEU A 40 -5.78 7.60 -0.25
N VAL A 41 -5.21 6.62 -0.95
CA VAL A 41 -4.82 5.34 -0.36
C VAL A 41 -3.31 5.15 -0.43
N SER A 42 -2.72 4.62 0.63
CA SER A 42 -1.34 4.16 0.72
C SER A 42 -1.21 3.08 1.81
N ASN A 43 0.02 2.69 2.17
CA ASN A 43 0.22 1.82 3.33
C ASN A 43 -0.01 2.56 4.64
N TRP A 44 -0.34 1.80 5.70
CA TRP A 44 -0.45 2.36 7.06
C TRP A 44 0.86 3.00 7.54
N HIS A 45 1.99 2.31 7.36
CA HIS A 45 3.29 2.84 7.79
C HIS A 45 3.73 4.11 7.02
N VAL A 46 3.08 4.44 5.88
CA VAL A 46 3.26 5.71 5.14
C VAL A 46 2.37 6.82 5.71
N PHE A 47 1.15 6.48 6.17
CA PHE A 47 0.16 7.42 6.70
C PHE A 47 0.08 7.42 8.23
N GLU A 48 1.02 6.84 8.93
CA GLU A 48 1.03 6.65 10.37
C GLU A 48 0.54 7.87 11.15
N GLY A 49 -0.41 7.63 12.06
CA GLY A 49 -0.98 8.71 12.88
C GLY A 49 -2.35 8.39 13.47
N ALA A 50 -3.05 9.44 13.90
CA ALA A 50 -4.39 9.37 14.47
C ALA A 50 -5.45 9.79 13.45
N PRO A 51 -6.51 8.98 13.22
CA PRO A 51 -7.62 9.32 12.34
C PRO A 51 -8.28 10.66 12.69
N GLY A 52 -8.63 11.44 11.67
CA GLY A 52 -9.24 12.76 11.78
C GLY A 52 -8.27 13.88 12.21
N ILE A 53 -7.07 13.53 12.64
CA ILE A 53 -6.10 14.48 13.22
C ILE A 53 -4.86 14.60 12.35
N THR A 54 -4.24 13.49 11.95
CA THR A 54 -2.92 13.51 11.29
C THR A 54 -3.03 14.01 9.86
N PRO A 55 -2.35 15.12 9.51
CA PRO A 55 -2.29 15.62 8.15
C PRO A 55 -1.50 14.69 7.25
N ILE A 56 -1.98 14.53 6.02
CA ILE A 56 -1.31 13.87 4.92
C ILE A 56 -0.86 14.93 3.94
N ILE A 57 0.39 14.87 3.52
CA ILE A 57 1.03 15.87 2.66
C ILE A 57 1.55 15.25 1.37
N GLN A 58 1.57 16.05 0.31
CA GLN A 58 2.12 15.70 -1.00
C GLN A 58 2.98 16.87 -1.53
N PRO A 59 4.29 16.62 -1.76
CA PRO A 59 5.04 15.37 -1.55
C PRO A 59 5.22 15.03 -0.06
N GLY A 60 5.77 13.84 0.24
CA GLY A 60 6.16 13.47 1.61
C GLY A 60 7.31 14.34 2.14
N VAL A 61 7.54 14.27 3.46
CA VAL A 61 8.52 15.16 4.16
C VAL A 61 9.91 15.10 3.54
N VAL A 62 10.45 13.92 3.26
CA VAL A 62 11.80 13.74 2.69
C VAL A 62 11.94 14.32 1.28
N ASP A 63 10.83 14.53 0.58
CA ASP A 63 10.76 15.11 -0.76
C ASP A 63 10.41 16.61 -0.75
N GLY A 64 10.56 17.25 0.41
CA GLY A 64 10.36 18.68 0.56
C GLY A 64 8.92 19.09 0.82
N GLY A 65 8.03 18.15 1.12
CA GLY A 65 6.67 18.45 1.57
C GLY A 65 6.67 19.16 2.92
N SER A 66 5.81 20.15 3.05
CA SER A 66 5.74 21.04 4.21
C SER A 66 4.34 21.14 4.79
N HIS A 67 4.26 21.31 6.10
CA HIS A 67 3.02 21.60 6.80
C HIS A 67 3.00 23.12 7.15
N PRO A 68 1.90 23.85 6.90
CA PRO A 68 0.61 23.39 6.38
C PRO A 68 0.50 23.42 4.85
N GLY A 69 1.47 23.94 4.11
CA GLY A 69 1.38 24.31 2.69
C GLY A 69 1.05 23.16 1.73
N ASP A 70 1.42 21.93 2.09
CA ASP A 70 1.28 20.76 1.22
C ASP A 70 0.26 19.74 1.72
N ILE A 71 -0.59 20.13 2.68
CA ILE A 71 -1.68 19.25 3.14
C ILE A 71 -2.61 18.95 1.97
N VAL A 72 -2.86 17.67 1.73
CA VAL A 72 -3.82 17.16 0.75
C VAL A 72 -5.01 16.45 1.40
N GLY A 73 -4.94 16.21 2.70
CA GLY A 73 -6.03 15.59 3.46
C GLY A 73 -5.62 15.23 4.88
N LYS A 74 -6.45 14.42 5.53
CA LYS A 74 -6.20 13.87 6.86
C LYS A 74 -6.40 12.38 6.85
N LEU A 75 -5.60 11.66 7.65
CA LEU A 75 -5.82 10.23 7.86
C LEU A 75 -7.27 9.98 8.26
N LYS A 76 -7.99 9.16 7.49
CA LYS A 76 -9.40 8.84 7.72
C LYS A 76 -9.56 7.55 8.50
N ARG A 77 -8.89 6.48 8.06
CA ARG A 77 -8.84 5.18 8.73
C ARG A 77 -7.67 4.32 8.20
N TYR A 78 -7.39 3.26 8.92
CA TYR A 78 -6.34 2.31 8.59
C TYR A 78 -6.67 0.90 9.10
N VAL A 79 -5.96 -0.08 8.56
CA VAL A 79 -5.95 -1.44 9.10
C VAL A 79 -4.84 -1.53 10.14
N ALA A 80 -5.22 -1.77 11.40
CA ALA A 80 -4.25 -1.83 12.49
C ALA A 80 -3.31 -3.03 12.33
N LEU A 81 -2.00 -2.77 12.31
CA LEU A 81 -0.99 -3.83 12.28
C LEU A 81 -0.85 -4.48 13.66
N ARG A 82 -0.99 -5.78 13.66
CA ARG A 82 -0.71 -6.64 14.81
C ARG A 82 0.74 -7.10 14.72
N GLY A 83 1.53 -6.76 15.70
CA GLY A 83 2.94 -7.11 15.72
C GLY A 83 3.49 -7.07 17.13
N GLY A 84 4.68 -7.62 17.31
CA GLY A 84 5.41 -7.65 18.57
C GLY A 84 5.80 -9.07 18.95
N GLU A 85 6.86 -9.16 19.74
CA GLU A 85 7.20 -10.42 20.41
C GLU A 85 6.15 -10.73 21.46
N PHE A 86 5.89 -12.02 21.67
CA PHE A 86 5.11 -12.44 22.82
C PHE A 86 5.78 -11.93 24.09
N PRO A 87 5.02 -11.37 25.06
CA PRO A 87 5.59 -11.09 26.37
C PRO A 87 6.26 -12.35 26.93
N PRO A 88 7.36 -12.24 27.69
CA PRO A 88 8.17 -13.38 28.13
C PRO A 88 7.34 -14.51 28.75
N TRP A 89 6.33 -14.17 29.56
CA TRP A 89 5.45 -15.14 30.19
C TRP A 89 4.59 -15.94 29.18
N LYS A 90 4.14 -15.30 28.10
CA LYS A 90 3.36 -15.95 27.04
C LYS A 90 4.26 -16.87 26.21
N ARG A 91 5.54 -16.50 25.97
CA ARG A 91 6.52 -17.35 25.31
C ARG A 91 6.77 -18.63 26.13
N ILE A 92 6.89 -18.51 27.47
CA ILE A 92 7.08 -19.66 28.36
C ILE A 92 5.84 -20.57 28.34
N LEU A 93 4.65 -20.01 28.47
CA LEU A 93 3.40 -20.77 28.42
C LEU A 93 3.20 -21.49 27.09
N CYS A 94 3.52 -20.84 25.97
CA CYS A 94 3.43 -21.47 24.67
C CYS A 94 4.50 -22.55 24.44
N ALA A 95 5.68 -22.40 25.01
CA ALA A 95 6.72 -23.44 24.97
C ALA A 95 6.32 -24.67 25.77
N LEU A 96 5.65 -24.52 26.92
CA LEU A 96 5.23 -25.60 27.79
C LEU A 96 3.91 -26.27 27.39
N PHE A 97 2.97 -25.49 26.89
CA PHE A 97 1.56 -25.92 26.68
C PHE A 97 1.05 -25.63 25.27
N GLY A 98 1.91 -25.31 24.31
CA GLY A 98 1.51 -24.89 22.94
C GLY A 98 0.64 -25.93 22.23
N TRP A 99 0.86 -27.23 22.50
CA TRP A 99 0.04 -28.32 21.95
C TRP A 99 -1.40 -28.31 22.46
N LEU A 100 -1.66 -27.72 23.62
CA LEU A 100 -2.99 -27.60 24.23
C LEU A 100 -3.66 -26.26 23.90
N LEU A 101 -2.84 -25.20 23.71
CA LEU A 101 -3.29 -23.82 23.54
C LEU A 101 -3.47 -23.40 22.06
N GLY A 102 -3.03 -24.27 21.14
CA GLY A 102 -3.31 -24.14 19.70
C GLY A 102 -3.08 -22.71 19.15
N ASP A 103 -4.10 -22.17 18.50
CA ASP A 103 -4.07 -20.86 17.86
C ASP A 103 -3.74 -19.69 18.79
N TRP A 104 -3.98 -19.82 20.10
CA TRP A 104 -3.59 -18.78 21.06
C TRP A 104 -2.09 -18.58 21.16
N CYS A 105 -1.30 -19.63 20.93
CA CYS A 105 0.16 -19.58 20.87
C CYS A 105 0.71 -19.14 19.51
N THR A 106 -0.10 -19.26 18.46
CA THR A 106 0.27 -18.79 17.11
C THR A 106 -0.19 -17.38 16.82
N SER A 107 -1.19 -16.88 17.54
CA SER A 107 -1.86 -15.61 17.29
C SER A 107 -1.29 -14.43 18.11
N ASN A 108 -0.09 -13.95 17.76
CA ASN A 108 0.21 -12.53 17.94
C ASN A 108 -0.44 -11.67 16.81
N GLY A 109 -1.39 -12.28 16.13
CA GLY A 109 -2.11 -11.69 15.02
C GLY A 109 -1.31 -11.78 13.72
N VAL A 110 -1.84 -12.55 12.81
CA VAL A 110 -1.40 -12.53 11.41
C VAL A 110 -2.07 -11.34 10.74
N ASN A 111 -1.29 -10.54 10.03
CA ASN A 111 -1.78 -9.43 9.22
C ASN A 111 -2.05 -9.93 7.80
N LEU A 112 -3.05 -9.35 7.17
CA LEU A 112 -3.34 -9.56 5.75
C LEU A 112 -3.03 -8.32 4.92
N VAL A 113 -2.99 -7.15 5.56
CA VAL A 113 -2.90 -5.84 4.90
C VAL A 113 -2.08 -4.86 5.73
N ASP A 114 -1.27 -4.09 5.04
CA ASP A 114 -0.72 -2.81 5.50
C ASP A 114 -1.31 -1.72 4.61
N ALA A 115 -2.40 -1.09 5.04
CA ALA A 115 -3.11 -0.07 4.26
C ALA A 115 -3.81 0.96 5.13
N ALA A 116 -3.90 2.17 4.60
CA ALA A 116 -4.61 3.30 5.17
C ALA A 116 -5.23 4.17 4.08
N CYS A 117 -6.28 4.91 4.43
CA CYS A 117 -6.84 5.94 3.57
C CYS A 117 -6.96 7.28 4.29
N ALA A 118 -6.85 8.35 3.50
CA ALA A 118 -7.02 9.73 3.93
C ALA A 118 -8.15 10.40 3.16
N SER A 119 -8.83 11.36 3.80
CA SER A 119 -9.74 12.26 3.09
C SER A 119 -8.97 13.08 2.05
N PHE A 120 -9.68 13.60 1.05
CA PHE A 120 -9.12 14.59 0.14
C PHE A 120 -9.63 15.97 0.56
N GLU A 121 -8.79 16.72 1.26
CA GLU A 121 -9.08 18.06 1.81
C GLU A 121 -7.82 18.94 1.65
N PRO A 122 -7.46 19.34 0.42
CA PRO A 122 -6.22 20.08 0.19
C PRO A 122 -6.31 21.50 0.73
N CYS A 123 -5.23 21.99 1.34
CA CYS A 123 -5.10 23.38 1.80
C CYS A 123 -4.77 24.38 0.66
N ALA A 124 -4.30 23.87 -0.49
CA ALA A 124 -4.01 24.66 -1.68
C ALA A 124 -4.73 24.00 -2.89
N PRO A 125 -4.94 24.73 -4.00
CA PRO A 125 -5.60 24.17 -5.18
C PRO A 125 -4.93 22.88 -5.67
N ARG A 126 -5.59 21.77 -5.54
CA ARG A 126 -5.21 20.44 -5.99
C ARG A 126 -6.41 19.76 -6.63
N GLU A 127 -6.13 18.95 -7.62
CA GLU A 127 -7.13 18.13 -8.30
C GLU A 127 -6.83 16.65 -8.07
N ILE A 128 -7.85 15.83 -8.15
CA ILE A 128 -7.66 14.38 -8.18
C ILE A 128 -7.80 13.87 -9.61
N ALA A 129 -7.03 12.83 -9.93
CA ALA A 129 -7.22 12.03 -11.12
C ALA A 129 -7.27 10.56 -10.73
N TYR A 130 -8.26 9.87 -11.24
CA TYR A 130 -8.30 8.42 -11.10
C TYR A 130 -7.26 7.78 -12.02
N GLY A 131 -6.57 6.76 -11.48
CA GLY A 131 -5.51 6.06 -12.19
C GLY A 131 -4.12 6.32 -11.61
N VAL A 132 -3.11 6.04 -12.42
CA VAL A 132 -1.69 6.10 -12.03
C VAL A 132 -0.85 6.76 -13.11
N TYR A 133 0.20 7.46 -12.69
CA TYR A 133 1.15 8.06 -13.62
C TYR A 133 2.07 7.00 -14.23
N LEU A 134 2.25 7.04 -15.55
CA LEU A 134 3.36 6.38 -16.24
C LEU A 134 4.62 7.26 -16.23
N ASP A 135 5.76 6.72 -16.68
CA ASP A 135 7.04 7.44 -16.63
C ASP A 135 7.12 8.60 -17.62
N ASP A 136 6.30 8.61 -18.66
CA ASP A 136 6.14 9.72 -19.60
C ASP A 136 5.26 10.87 -19.07
N GLY A 137 4.69 10.72 -17.86
CA GLY A 137 3.79 11.68 -17.24
C GLY A 137 2.32 11.54 -17.65
N SER A 138 1.98 10.60 -18.50
CA SER A 138 0.58 10.27 -18.79
C SER A 138 -0.08 9.55 -17.61
N ILE A 139 -1.40 9.66 -17.50
CA ILE A 139 -2.18 8.94 -16.49
C ILE A 139 -3.02 7.88 -17.21
N ILE A 140 -2.91 6.64 -16.75
CA ILE A 140 -3.79 5.56 -17.17
C ILE A 140 -4.64 5.09 -15.98
N LEU A 141 -5.87 4.68 -16.27
CA LEU A 141 -6.77 4.05 -15.30
C LEU A 141 -6.95 2.59 -15.70
N PRO A 142 -6.24 1.64 -15.06
CA PRO A 142 -6.54 0.22 -15.22
C PRO A 142 -7.99 -0.07 -14.85
N ALA A 143 -8.72 -0.67 -15.79
CA ALA A 143 -10.18 -0.75 -15.72
C ALA A 143 -10.69 -1.84 -14.77
N TYR A 144 -9.81 -2.78 -14.39
CA TYR A 144 -10.23 -3.98 -13.68
C TYR A 144 -9.55 -4.09 -12.31
N THR A 145 -10.14 -4.92 -11.46
CA THR A 145 -9.54 -5.42 -10.23
C THR A 145 -9.50 -6.94 -10.26
N HIS A 146 -8.53 -7.52 -9.55
CA HIS A 146 -8.40 -8.95 -9.40
C HIS A 146 -8.12 -9.30 -7.93
N PRO A 147 -8.72 -10.34 -7.36
CA PRO A 147 -8.54 -10.69 -5.94
C PRO A 147 -7.08 -10.86 -5.51
N GLY A 148 -6.21 -11.23 -6.44
CA GLY A 148 -4.80 -11.55 -6.18
C GLY A 148 -4.56 -13.05 -5.96
N ASP A 149 -5.55 -13.90 -6.22
CA ASP A 149 -5.44 -15.37 -6.13
C ASP A 149 -5.15 -15.98 -7.49
N ASN A 150 -4.43 -17.13 -7.53
CA ASN A 150 -4.09 -17.88 -8.73
C ASN A 150 -3.37 -17.04 -9.81
N VAL A 151 -2.48 -16.15 -9.36
CA VAL A 151 -1.68 -15.27 -10.23
C VAL A 151 -0.19 -15.64 -10.28
N ALA A 152 0.24 -16.67 -9.55
CA ALA A 152 1.62 -17.13 -9.58
C ALA A 152 2.06 -17.50 -11.01
N GLY A 153 3.27 -17.07 -11.41
CA GLY A 153 3.81 -17.23 -12.74
C GLY A 153 3.44 -16.13 -13.74
N CYS A 154 2.43 -15.31 -13.45
CA CYS A 154 2.03 -14.17 -14.27
C CYS A 154 3.00 -13.00 -14.15
N MET A 155 2.93 -12.07 -15.10
CA MET A 155 3.64 -10.79 -15.05
C MET A 155 2.78 -9.74 -14.34
N ALA A 156 3.44 -8.90 -13.56
CA ALA A 156 2.83 -7.76 -12.90
C ALA A 156 3.69 -6.51 -13.10
N TRP A 157 3.09 -5.34 -13.00
CA TRP A 157 3.81 -4.08 -12.93
C TRP A 157 3.33 -3.25 -11.75
N LYS A 158 4.20 -2.39 -11.27
CA LYS A 158 3.87 -1.41 -10.24
C LYS A 158 4.24 -0.01 -10.69
N CYS A 159 3.74 0.97 -9.97
CA CYS A 159 4.09 2.36 -10.16
C CYS A 159 4.50 2.96 -8.81
N GLY A 160 5.79 3.16 -8.60
CA GLY A 160 6.35 3.63 -7.34
C GLY A 160 6.98 5.00 -7.41
N ARG A 161 7.00 5.68 -6.26
CA ARG A 161 7.62 7.00 -6.12
C ARG A 161 9.11 6.99 -6.44
N THR A 162 9.82 5.92 -6.09
CA THR A 162 11.29 5.83 -6.20
C THR A 162 11.72 5.22 -7.52
N THR A 163 11.20 4.05 -7.88
CA THR A 163 11.65 3.31 -9.06
C THR A 163 10.74 3.46 -10.28
N GLY A 164 9.67 4.24 -10.17
CA GLY A 164 8.74 4.46 -11.28
C GLY A 164 7.95 3.22 -11.66
N VAL A 165 7.68 3.06 -12.95
CA VAL A 165 7.04 1.88 -13.52
C VAL A 165 8.06 0.77 -13.67
N THR A 166 7.86 -0.34 -12.97
CA THR A 166 8.70 -1.53 -13.09
C THR A 166 7.83 -2.77 -13.30
N ILE A 167 8.35 -3.73 -14.07
CA ILE A 167 7.69 -4.99 -14.40
C ILE A 167 8.41 -6.11 -13.66
N GLY A 168 7.65 -7.08 -13.16
CA GLY A 168 8.19 -8.23 -12.44
C GLY A 168 7.33 -9.48 -12.63
N ARG A 169 7.86 -10.61 -12.18
CA ARG A 169 7.18 -11.90 -12.24
C ARG A 169 6.64 -12.29 -10.87
N ILE A 170 5.39 -12.68 -10.79
CA ILE A 170 4.77 -13.19 -9.56
C ILE A 170 5.31 -14.59 -9.28
N LEU A 171 6.05 -14.73 -8.19
CA LEU A 171 6.62 -16.01 -7.76
C LEU A 171 5.64 -16.83 -6.91
N SER A 172 4.84 -16.14 -6.10
CA SER A 172 3.86 -16.77 -5.20
C SER A 172 2.71 -15.83 -4.93
N ASP A 173 1.53 -16.37 -4.75
CA ASP A 173 0.33 -15.64 -4.34
C ASP A 173 -0.27 -16.13 -3.01
N ARG A 174 0.47 -16.93 -2.24
CA ARG A 174 0.04 -17.48 -0.94
C ARG A 174 1.16 -17.47 0.09
N ALA A 175 2.02 -16.44 0.04
CA ALA A 175 3.16 -16.38 0.91
C ALA A 175 2.77 -15.99 2.34
N THR A 176 3.47 -16.57 3.31
CA THR A 176 3.49 -16.12 4.70
C THR A 176 4.91 -15.71 5.04
N LEU A 177 5.08 -14.48 5.53
CA LEU A 177 6.41 -13.93 5.78
C LEU A 177 6.42 -13.01 7.00
N LYS A 178 7.63 -12.73 7.49
CA LYS A 178 7.89 -11.85 8.61
C LYS A 178 8.52 -10.56 8.09
N VAL A 179 7.92 -9.41 8.42
CA VAL A 179 8.38 -8.09 8.00
C VAL A 179 8.84 -7.30 9.23
N TRP A 180 9.99 -6.64 9.10
CA TRP A 180 10.56 -5.78 10.13
C TRP A 180 10.10 -4.33 9.95
N TYR A 181 9.57 -3.73 11.01
CA TYR A 181 9.09 -2.34 11.05
C TYR A 181 9.97 -1.46 11.95
N GLY A 182 11.27 -1.71 12.00
CA GLY A 182 12.23 -0.89 12.75
C GLY A 182 12.37 -1.28 14.22
N ASP A 183 11.29 -1.47 14.94
CA ASP A 183 11.24 -1.83 16.36
C ASP A 183 10.61 -3.20 16.64
N ARG A 184 9.88 -3.74 15.67
CA ARG A 184 9.10 -4.98 15.82
C ARG A 184 8.94 -5.74 14.51
N TYR A 185 8.69 -7.04 14.64
CA TYR A 185 8.26 -7.88 13.52
C TYR A 185 6.74 -7.98 13.46
N ALA A 186 6.21 -7.99 12.24
CA ALA A 186 4.84 -8.37 11.95
C ALA A 186 4.81 -9.57 10.99
N ILE A 187 3.91 -10.51 11.23
CA ILE A 187 3.69 -11.65 10.34
C ILE A 187 2.56 -11.30 9.40
N PHE A 188 2.79 -11.51 8.11
CA PHE A 188 1.79 -11.35 7.06
C PHE A 188 1.55 -12.69 6.39
N ALA A 189 0.29 -13.07 6.19
CA ALA A 189 -0.09 -14.26 5.45
C ALA A 189 -0.93 -13.91 4.22
N ASP A 190 -1.05 -14.85 3.30
CA ASP A 190 -1.79 -14.73 2.06
C ASP A 190 -1.32 -13.55 1.20
N GLN A 191 0.01 -13.38 1.08
CA GLN A 191 0.64 -12.29 0.34
C GLN A 191 1.11 -12.74 -1.04
N ILE A 192 1.25 -11.77 -1.97
CA ILE A 192 1.89 -11.98 -3.25
C ILE A 192 3.37 -11.62 -3.13
N ILE A 193 4.26 -12.46 -3.67
CA ILE A 193 5.68 -12.16 -3.84
C ILE A 193 5.96 -11.98 -5.32
N VAL A 194 6.61 -10.89 -5.65
CA VAL A 194 7.01 -10.54 -7.01
C VAL A 194 8.53 -10.40 -7.08
N GLU A 195 9.14 -11.04 -8.08
CA GLU A 195 10.51 -10.79 -8.49
C GLU A 195 10.54 -9.60 -9.41
N GLY A 196 11.15 -8.51 -8.96
CA GLY A 196 11.15 -7.24 -9.67
C GLY A 196 11.83 -6.13 -8.86
N GLU A 197 12.06 -5.00 -9.50
CA GLU A 197 12.71 -3.86 -8.89
C GLU A 197 11.77 -3.10 -7.95
N SER A 198 12.27 -2.80 -6.75
CA SER A 198 11.62 -1.89 -5.80
C SER A 198 12.67 -1.25 -4.90
N GLY A 199 12.37 -0.08 -4.38
CA GLY A 199 13.27 0.69 -3.50
C GLY A 199 12.54 1.32 -2.32
N PRO A 200 13.30 1.83 -1.32
CA PRO A 200 12.73 2.62 -0.22
C PRO A 200 11.92 3.80 -0.77
N GLY A 201 10.69 3.94 -0.32
CA GLY A 201 9.72 4.91 -0.83
C GLY A 201 8.71 4.36 -1.84
N ASP A 202 8.88 3.13 -2.36
CA ASP A 202 7.88 2.46 -3.19
C ASP A 202 6.73 1.84 -2.38
N SER A 203 6.83 1.83 -1.05
CA SER A 203 5.72 1.44 -0.18
C SER A 203 4.46 2.22 -0.51
N GLY A 204 3.34 1.53 -0.73
CA GLY A 204 2.08 2.10 -1.21
C GLY A 204 1.90 1.98 -2.73
N SER A 205 2.90 1.56 -3.49
CA SER A 205 2.76 1.39 -4.95
C SER A 205 1.59 0.47 -5.28
N PRO A 206 0.69 0.89 -6.17
CA PRO A 206 -0.32 0.00 -6.72
C PRO A 206 0.37 -1.03 -7.64
N VAL A 207 -0.09 -2.27 -7.56
CA VAL A 207 0.43 -3.38 -8.36
C VAL A 207 -0.67 -3.96 -9.23
N PHE A 208 -0.37 -4.12 -10.51
CA PHE A 208 -1.33 -4.54 -11.53
C PHE A 208 -0.89 -5.84 -12.20
N LEU A 209 -1.83 -6.74 -12.40
CA LEU A 209 -1.67 -7.94 -13.22
C LEU A 209 -1.67 -7.53 -14.69
N MET A 210 -0.60 -7.86 -15.40
CA MET A 210 -0.48 -7.58 -16.83
C MET A 210 -1.32 -8.54 -17.65
N ARG A 211 -2.02 -7.99 -18.64
CA ARG A 211 -2.74 -8.75 -19.67
C ARG A 211 -2.02 -8.74 -21.03
N GLY A 212 -1.14 -7.80 -21.23
CA GLY A 212 -0.31 -7.62 -22.43
C GLY A 212 1.18 -7.62 -22.10
N ASP A 213 1.97 -7.04 -22.97
CA ASP A 213 3.43 -6.93 -22.88
C ASP A 213 3.92 -5.60 -22.26
N ARG A 214 3.00 -4.67 -22.01
CA ARG A 214 3.25 -3.35 -21.40
C ARG A 214 2.08 -2.90 -20.53
N PRO A 215 2.30 -1.98 -19.57
CA PRO A 215 1.23 -1.36 -18.79
C PRO A 215 0.11 -0.78 -19.66
N SER A 216 -1.13 -1.10 -19.30
CA SER A 216 -2.32 -0.69 -20.07
C SER A 216 -3.56 -0.49 -19.19
N SER A 217 -4.59 0.14 -19.76
CA SER A 217 -5.89 0.26 -19.12
C SER A 217 -6.65 -1.08 -19.00
N ASP A 218 -6.21 -2.12 -19.70
CA ASP A 218 -6.84 -3.45 -19.65
C ASP A 218 -6.30 -4.30 -18.48
N ASP A 219 -5.29 -3.83 -17.78
CA ASP A 219 -4.70 -4.50 -16.63
C ASP A 219 -5.61 -4.44 -15.40
N ALA A 220 -5.32 -5.28 -14.40
CA ALA A 220 -6.15 -5.38 -13.21
C ALA A 220 -5.35 -5.09 -11.94
N LEU A 221 -5.83 -4.21 -11.07
CA LEU A 221 -5.27 -4.00 -9.73
C LEU A 221 -5.35 -5.29 -8.92
N ILE A 222 -4.19 -5.78 -8.43
CA ILE A 222 -4.08 -6.98 -7.60
C ILE A 222 -3.69 -6.69 -6.16
N GLY A 223 -3.23 -5.47 -5.86
CA GLY A 223 -2.87 -5.10 -4.49
C GLY A 223 -1.92 -3.92 -4.37
N LEU A 224 -1.34 -3.77 -3.18
CA LEU A 224 -0.42 -2.68 -2.81
C LEU A 224 0.90 -3.25 -2.33
N LEU A 225 2.02 -2.75 -2.85
CA LEU A 225 3.36 -3.06 -2.37
C LEU A 225 3.56 -2.44 -0.98
N PHE A 226 4.09 -3.20 -0.02
CA PHE A 226 4.35 -2.68 1.33
C PHE A 226 5.73 -3.04 1.90
N ALA A 227 6.44 -3.98 1.31
CA ALA A 227 7.78 -4.38 1.72
C ALA A 227 8.57 -4.89 0.51
N GLY A 228 9.90 -4.77 0.56
CA GLY A 228 10.76 -5.30 -0.49
C GLY A 228 12.23 -5.36 -0.07
N SER A 229 12.97 -6.30 -0.63
CA SER A 229 14.41 -6.47 -0.45
C SER A 229 14.97 -7.45 -1.48
N GLY A 230 16.22 -7.23 -1.94
CA GLY A 230 16.96 -8.21 -2.73
C GLY A 230 16.35 -8.57 -4.08
N GLY A 231 15.69 -7.64 -4.76
CA GLY A 231 15.04 -7.91 -6.04
C GLY A 231 13.66 -8.58 -5.90
N LEU A 232 13.14 -8.65 -4.69
CA LEU A 232 11.80 -9.16 -4.39
C LEU A 232 10.98 -8.08 -3.70
N TYR A 233 9.67 -8.04 -3.97
CA TYR A 233 8.75 -7.23 -3.20
C TYR A 233 7.46 -7.97 -2.86
N VAL A 234 6.79 -7.50 -1.82
CA VAL A 234 5.62 -8.13 -1.21
C VAL A 234 4.42 -7.21 -1.39
N VAL A 235 3.30 -7.82 -1.78
CA VAL A 235 2.07 -7.11 -2.11
C VAL A 235 0.93 -7.65 -1.25
N CYS A 236 0.22 -6.76 -0.54
CA CYS A 236 -1.05 -7.12 0.08
C CYS A 236 -2.11 -7.26 -1.01
N LYS A 237 -2.84 -8.38 -1.00
CA LYS A 237 -3.87 -8.65 -2.01
C LYS A 237 -5.02 -7.64 -1.99
N TRP A 238 -5.48 -7.28 -3.18
CA TRP A 238 -6.59 -6.35 -3.33
C TRP A 238 -7.86 -6.78 -2.60
N LYS A 239 -8.21 -8.07 -2.62
CA LYS A 239 -9.39 -8.58 -1.89
C LYS A 239 -9.39 -8.20 -0.41
N HIS A 240 -8.22 -8.24 0.23
CA HIS A 240 -8.06 -7.89 1.64
C HIS A 240 -8.04 -6.38 1.86
N VAL A 241 -7.34 -5.63 1.00
CA VAL A 241 -7.35 -4.16 1.03
C VAL A 241 -8.77 -3.64 0.91
N ARG A 242 -9.50 -4.09 -0.10
CA ARG A 242 -10.90 -3.72 -0.35
C ARG A 242 -11.80 -3.99 0.85
N SER A 243 -11.77 -5.21 1.37
CA SER A 243 -12.69 -5.64 2.45
C SER A 243 -12.35 -5.01 3.80
N MET A 244 -11.06 -4.88 4.14
CA MET A 244 -10.63 -4.42 5.47
C MET A 244 -10.54 -2.90 5.57
N LEU A 245 -10.17 -2.22 4.49
CA LEU A 245 -10.11 -0.77 4.44
C LEU A 245 -11.44 -0.13 3.97
N GLY A 246 -12.31 -0.88 3.29
CA GLY A 246 -13.59 -0.39 2.79
C GLY A 246 -13.42 0.65 1.70
N VAL A 247 -12.62 0.33 0.67
CA VAL A 247 -12.37 1.21 -0.49
C VAL A 247 -12.60 0.45 -1.79
N GLU A 248 -13.03 1.18 -2.83
CA GLU A 248 -13.26 0.65 -4.16
C GLU A 248 -12.31 1.32 -5.17
N TRP A 249 -11.76 0.52 -6.07
CA TRP A 249 -10.98 1.04 -7.19
C TRP A 249 -11.93 1.67 -8.21
N PRO A 250 -11.64 2.90 -8.68
CA PRO A 250 -12.53 3.63 -9.58
C PRO A 250 -12.48 3.16 -11.05
N GLY A 251 -12.08 1.93 -11.32
CA GLY A 251 -12.09 1.32 -12.65
C GLY A 251 -13.48 1.35 -13.28
N LYS A 252 -13.69 0.72 -14.42
CA LYS A 252 -15.01 0.71 -15.08
C LYS A 252 -16.10 0.34 -14.07
N LEU A 253 -16.86 1.35 -13.67
CA LEU A 253 -18.16 1.19 -13.07
C LEU A 253 -19.13 0.62 -14.10
#